data_ef9d3ddb6a4bf0486bb82b06309e6ee0
#
_entry.id   ef9d3ddb6a4bf0486bb82b06309e6ee0
#
_cell.length_a   1.000
_cell.length_b   1.000
_cell.length_c   1.000
_cell.angle_alpha   90.00
_cell.angle_beta   90.00
_cell.angle_gamma   90.00
#
_symmetry.space_group_name_H-M   'P 1'
#
loop_
_entity.id
_entity.type
_entity.pdbx_description
1 polymer ?
#
loop_
_entity_poly.entity_id
_entity_poly.type
_entity_poly.pdbx_seq_one_letter_code
_entity_poly.pdbx_strand_id
1 'polypeptide(L)'
;RRRGKPYSMGRKSYTHYMDRSIHDRGKEADLRMRFGDYEGDTIYGSVGKGYLVTAIDRKSRYVVAAVCKDKSIASINAAFVEAFAKAPVKIRPLTLTLDNGSEFLGYKDIEKDLNLKVYFADPHSPWQRGSNENVNDVFRFFFPRGFDFRTLSRERLDAVLDLINNRPRKCLDFISPVDFFNKTVALGLTI
;
A
#
# COMPACT_ATOMS: atom_id res chain seq x y z
N ARG A 1 -17.68 -9.31 39.54
CA ARG A 1 -17.53 -9.81 38.13
C ARG A 1 -18.43 -8.99 37.22
N ARG A 2 -17.86 -8.04 36.45
CA ARG A 2 -18.58 -7.31 35.38
C ARG A 2 -18.73 -8.26 34.19
N ARG A 3 -19.97 -8.65 33.84
CA ARG A 3 -20.27 -9.33 32.61
C ARG A 3 -20.00 -8.37 31.45
N GLY A 4 -19.01 -8.66 30.61
CA GLY A 4 -18.78 -7.94 29.36
C GLY A 4 -20.00 -8.06 28.46
N LYS A 5 -20.47 -6.93 27.89
CA LYS A 5 -21.52 -6.95 26.85
C LYS A 5 -21.00 -7.74 25.66
N PRO A 6 -21.81 -8.63 25.05
CA PRO A 6 -21.40 -9.32 23.84
C PRO A 6 -21.16 -8.30 22.73
N TYR A 7 -20.01 -8.40 22.07
CA TYR A 7 -19.63 -7.60 20.92
C TYR A 7 -20.58 -7.95 19.76
N SER A 8 -21.60 -7.13 19.53
CA SER A 8 -22.43 -7.26 18.34
C SER A 8 -21.61 -6.75 17.15
N MET A 9 -20.91 -7.65 16.46
CA MET A 9 -20.34 -7.34 15.16
C MET A 9 -21.46 -7.00 14.19
N GLY A 10 -21.58 -5.71 13.88
CA GLY A 10 -22.55 -5.23 12.89
C GLY A 10 -22.27 -5.88 11.54
N ARG A 11 -23.22 -6.68 11.08
CA ARG A 11 -23.23 -7.42 9.79
C ARG A 11 -23.16 -6.53 8.52
N LYS A 12 -22.94 -5.22 8.62
CA LYS A 12 -23.04 -4.26 7.50
C LYS A 12 -21.76 -4.01 6.69
N SER A 13 -20.60 -4.58 7.07
CA SER A 13 -19.33 -4.16 6.49
C SER A 13 -18.80 -5.03 5.33
N TYR A 14 -19.25 -6.26 5.16
CA TYR A 14 -18.57 -7.21 4.26
C TYR A 14 -19.15 -7.34 2.85
N THR A 15 -20.34 -6.81 2.57
CA THR A 15 -21.02 -6.99 1.29
C THR A 15 -20.43 -6.16 0.13
N HIS A 16 -19.70 -5.08 0.43
CA HIS A 16 -19.17 -4.20 -0.61
C HIS A 16 -17.89 -4.72 -1.29
N TYR A 17 -17.20 -5.67 -0.68
CA TYR A 17 -15.93 -6.20 -1.15
C TYR A 17 -16.04 -7.54 -1.87
N MET A 18 -17.23 -8.16 -1.90
CA MET A 18 -17.43 -9.46 -2.53
C MET A 18 -17.17 -9.45 -4.03
N ASP A 19 -17.35 -8.29 -4.68
CA ASP A 19 -17.11 -8.13 -6.13
C ASP A 19 -15.61 -7.99 -6.48
N ARG A 20 -14.73 -7.93 -5.49
CA ARG A 20 -13.30 -7.65 -5.63
C ARG A 20 -12.47 -8.51 -4.68
N SER A 21 -12.83 -9.77 -4.56
CA SER A 21 -12.07 -10.70 -3.72
C SER A 21 -10.63 -10.87 -4.22
N ILE A 22 -9.68 -11.01 -3.29
CA ILE A 22 -8.29 -11.35 -3.61
C ILE A 22 -8.18 -12.65 -4.42
N HIS A 23 -9.17 -13.56 -4.29
CA HIS A 23 -9.20 -14.82 -5.03
C HIS A 23 -9.47 -14.64 -6.53
N ASP A 24 -10.02 -13.49 -6.93
CA ASP A 24 -10.24 -13.13 -8.33
C ASP A 24 -9.01 -12.43 -8.96
N ARG A 25 -7.98 -12.15 -8.15
CA ARG A 25 -6.72 -11.58 -8.61
C ARG A 25 -5.91 -12.65 -9.35
N GLY A 26 -5.35 -12.28 -10.50
CA GLY A 26 -4.55 -13.19 -11.33
C GLY A 26 -3.38 -13.83 -10.57
N LYS A 27 -3.10 -15.09 -10.87
CA LYS A 27 -2.01 -15.87 -10.24
C LYS A 27 -0.63 -15.22 -10.41
N GLU A 28 -0.44 -14.41 -11.46
CA GLU A 28 0.80 -13.66 -11.72
C GLU A 28 1.14 -12.73 -10.55
N ALA A 29 0.13 -12.12 -9.95
CA ALA A 29 0.29 -11.28 -8.77
C ALA A 29 0.71 -12.11 -7.53
N ASP A 30 0.13 -13.30 -7.34
CA ASP A 30 0.48 -14.18 -6.23
C ASP A 30 1.89 -14.72 -6.34
N LEU A 31 2.28 -15.12 -7.53
CA LEU A 31 3.62 -15.64 -7.86
C LEU A 31 4.66 -14.53 -8.04
N ARG A 32 4.24 -13.24 -7.96
CA ARG A 32 5.13 -12.06 -8.14
C ARG A 32 5.88 -12.07 -9.46
N MET A 33 5.21 -12.50 -10.52
CA MET A 33 5.84 -12.71 -11.83
C MET A 33 6.07 -11.40 -12.59
N ARG A 34 5.24 -10.37 -12.35
CA ARG A 34 5.28 -9.10 -13.07
C ARG A 34 5.36 -7.91 -12.11
N PHE A 35 5.78 -6.76 -12.62
CA PHE A 35 5.66 -5.48 -11.92
C PHE A 35 4.24 -4.93 -12.01
N GLY A 36 3.91 -4.04 -11.08
CA GLY A 36 2.62 -3.33 -11.09
C GLY A 36 1.54 -3.95 -10.22
N ASP A 37 1.80 -5.08 -9.58
CA ASP A 37 0.90 -5.64 -8.59
C ASP A 37 1.27 -5.13 -7.20
N TYR A 38 0.48 -4.18 -6.66
CA TYR A 38 0.78 -3.49 -5.41
C TYR A 38 -0.05 -4.02 -4.23
N GLU A 39 0.53 -3.93 -3.04
CA GLU A 39 -0.16 -4.02 -1.75
C GLU A 39 -0.23 -2.61 -1.16
N GLY A 40 -1.44 -2.13 -0.85
CA GLY A 40 -1.67 -0.80 -0.29
C GLY A 40 -2.08 -0.83 1.18
N ASP A 41 -1.73 0.22 1.93
CA ASP A 41 -2.08 0.38 3.34
C ASP A 41 -2.11 1.85 3.75
N THR A 42 -2.63 2.10 4.96
CA THR A 42 -2.57 3.41 5.62
C THR A 42 -1.85 3.33 6.94
N ILE A 43 -0.88 4.20 7.15
CA ILE A 43 -0.17 4.36 8.42
C ILE A 43 -0.71 5.61 9.11
N TYR A 44 -1.24 5.48 10.32
CA TYR A 44 -1.73 6.63 11.08
C TYR A 44 -0.70 7.09 12.14
N GLY A 45 -0.67 8.39 12.41
CA GLY A 45 0.15 8.95 13.48
C GLY A 45 -0.54 8.78 14.84
N SER A 46 -1.51 9.63 15.08
CA SER A 46 -2.51 9.57 16.15
C SER A 46 -3.77 10.29 15.69
N VAL A 47 -4.81 10.27 16.52
CA VAL A 47 -6.09 10.94 16.20
C VAL A 47 -5.84 12.39 15.78
N GLY A 48 -6.33 12.78 14.61
CA GLY A 48 -6.21 14.13 14.06
C GLY A 48 -4.83 14.54 13.55
N LYS A 49 -3.85 13.63 13.47
CA LYS A 49 -2.48 13.90 13.02
C LYS A 49 -2.16 13.40 11.61
N GLY A 50 -3.17 13.21 10.79
CA GLY A 50 -3.01 12.77 9.41
C GLY A 50 -2.56 11.31 9.29
N TYR A 51 -2.36 10.90 8.04
CA TYR A 51 -2.05 9.53 7.63
C TYR A 51 -0.97 9.55 6.56
N LEU A 52 -0.31 8.41 6.39
CA LEU A 52 0.55 8.12 5.26
C LEU A 52 -0.08 6.97 4.49
N VAL A 53 -0.45 7.21 3.23
CA VAL A 53 -0.81 6.15 2.29
C VAL A 53 0.47 5.54 1.74
N THR A 54 0.54 4.22 1.71
CA THR A 54 1.69 3.47 1.18
C THR A 54 1.23 2.44 0.18
N ALA A 55 2.02 2.18 -0.85
CA ALA A 55 1.84 1.03 -1.72
C ALA A 55 3.21 0.41 -2.05
N ILE A 56 3.31 -0.92 -1.96
CA ILE A 56 4.52 -1.67 -2.27
C ILE A 56 4.28 -2.62 -3.44
N ASP A 57 5.13 -2.53 -4.46
CA ASP A 57 5.14 -3.49 -5.58
C ASP A 57 5.58 -4.87 -5.09
N ARG A 58 4.79 -5.88 -5.41
CA ARG A 58 4.99 -7.24 -4.90
C ARG A 58 6.24 -7.91 -5.45
N LYS A 59 6.64 -7.59 -6.69
CA LYS A 59 7.82 -8.17 -7.35
C LYS A 59 9.10 -7.44 -6.95
N SER A 60 9.16 -6.14 -7.18
CA SER A 60 10.36 -5.33 -6.94
C SER A 60 10.57 -4.91 -5.49
N ARG A 61 9.51 -4.95 -4.66
CA ARG A 61 9.50 -4.35 -3.32
C ARG A 61 9.63 -2.83 -3.32
N TYR A 62 9.46 -2.20 -4.49
CA TYR A 62 9.48 -0.76 -4.63
C TYR A 62 8.28 -0.13 -3.92
N VAL A 63 8.54 0.92 -3.15
CA VAL A 63 7.54 1.56 -2.29
C VAL A 63 7.23 2.96 -2.82
N VAL A 64 5.95 3.28 -2.91
CA VAL A 64 5.46 4.64 -3.12
C VAL A 64 4.62 5.07 -1.93
N ALA A 65 4.62 6.37 -1.60
CA ALA A 65 3.82 6.89 -0.49
C ALA A 65 3.46 8.37 -0.70
N ALA A 66 2.37 8.79 -0.07
CA ALA A 66 1.99 10.20 0.03
C ALA A 66 1.27 10.47 1.36
N VAL A 67 1.37 11.73 1.80
CA VAL A 67 0.67 12.20 3.00
C VAL A 67 -0.81 12.39 2.71
N CYS A 68 -1.65 11.95 3.65
CA CYS A 68 -3.08 12.14 3.64
C CYS A 68 -3.51 12.92 4.89
N LYS A 69 -4.28 13.98 4.73
CA LYS A 69 -4.68 14.86 5.85
C LYS A 69 -5.66 14.21 6.81
N ASP A 70 -6.56 13.42 6.27
CA ASP A 70 -7.64 12.74 7.01
C ASP A 70 -7.96 11.39 6.37
N LYS A 71 -8.88 10.64 7.00
CA LYS A 71 -9.28 9.28 6.57
C LYS A 71 -10.50 9.29 5.65
N SER A 72 -10.85 10.44 5.06
CA SER A 72 -11.94 10.48 4.09
C SER A 72 -11.55 9.73 2.80
N ILE A 73 -12.54 9.16 2.14
CA ILE A 73 -12.38 8.45 0.87
C ILE A 73 -11.65 9.34 -0.15
N ALA A 74 -12.08 10.60 -0.28
CA ALA A 74 -11.48 11.53 -1.23
C ALA A 74 -10.00 11.82 -0.92
N SER A 75 -9.64 12.00 0.36
CA SER A 75 -8.24 12.24 0.77
C SER A 75 -7.36 11.02 0.52
N ILE A 76 -7.85 9.83 0.81
CA ILE A 76 -7.12 8.57 0.58
C ILE A 76 -6.91 8.35 -0.93
N ASN A 77 -7.95 8.52 -1.75
CA ASN A 77 -7.85 8.37 -3.20
C ASN A 77 -6.84 9.35 -3.79
N ALA A 78 -6.93 10.64 -3.42
CA ALA A 78 -5.98 11.66 -3.87
C ALA A 78 -4.53 11.32 -3.46
N ALA A 79 -4.33 10.79 -2.25
CA ALA A 79 -3.00 10.40 -1.78
C ALA A 79 -2.43 9.20 -2.57
N PHE A 80 -3.24 8.19 -2.95
CA PHE A 80 -2.77 7.13 -3.85
C PHE A 80 -2.36 7.70 -5.21
N VAL A 81 -3.20 8.56 -5.81
CA VAL A 81 -2.88 9.19 -7.09
C VAL A 81 -1.56 9.99 -7.00
N GLU A 82 -1.39 10.78 -5.94
CA GLU A 82 -0.16 11.53 -5.70
C GLU A 82 1.05 10.61 -5.54
N ALA A 83 0.94 9.54 -4.76
CA ALA A 83 2.02 8.60 -4.51
C ALA A 83 2.57 7.99 -5.82
N PHE A 84 1.69 7.55 -6.71
CA PHE A 84 2.09 6.99 -8.01
C PHE A 84 2.59 8.06 -8.98
N ALA A 85 1.96 9.22 -9.03
CA ALA A 85 2.36 10.31 -9.93
C ALA A 85 3.77 10.82 -9.64
N LYS A 86 4.14 10.92 -8.36
CA LYS A 86 5.43 11.46 -7.90
C LYS A 86 6.55 10.42 -7.77
N ALA A 87 6.26 9.13 -7.99
CA ALA A 87 7.29 8.11 -7.94
C ALA A 87 8.36 8.35 -9.03
N PRO A 88 9.66 8.40 -8.69
CA PRO A 88 10.73 8.55 -9.68
C PRO A 88 10.84 7.33 -10.60
N VAL A 89 10.67 6.14 -10.08
CA VAL A 89 10.60 4.89 -10.86
C VAL A 89 9.17 4.68 -11.33
N LYS A 90 8.94 4.61 -12.64
CA LYS A 90 7.60 4.51 -13.25
C LYS A 90 7.20 3.06 -13.49
N ILE A 91 6.82 2.38 -12.43
CA ILE A 91 6.16 1.07 -12.53
C ILE A 91 4.65 1.32 -12.70
N ARG A 92 4.12 0.99 -13.89
CA ARG A 92 2.69 1.12 -14.15
C ARG A 92 1.89 0.25 -13.17
N PRO A 93 0.98 0.80 -12.37
CA PRO A 93 0.14 -0.01 -11.50
C PRO A 93 -0.87 -0.81 -12.34
N LEU A 94 -0.99 -2.10 -12.06
CA LEU A 94 -1.94 -3.03 -12.67
C LEU A 94 -3.01 -3.45 -11.68
N THR A 95 -2.59 -3.79 -10.46
CA THR A 95 -3.50 -4.14 -9.37
C THR A 95 -3.07 -3.49 -8.07
N LEU A 96 -4.05 -3.23 -7.19
CA LEU A 96 -3.83 -2.75 -5.83
C LEU A 96 -4.63 -3.61 -4.86
N THR A 97 -3.94 -4.31 -3.96
CA THR A 97 -4.57 -5.12 -2.93
C THR A 97 -4.63 -4.34 -1.62
N LEU A 98 -5.85 -4.18 -1.11
CA LEU A 98 -6.17 -3.43 0.12
C LEU A 98 -6.75 -4.35 1.19
N ASP A 99 -6.84 -3.88 2.43
CA ASP A 99 -7.69 -4.52 3.43
C ASP A 99 -9.15 -4.04 3.34
N ASN A 100 -9.99 -4.57 4.23
CA ASN A 100 -11.40 -4.21 4.28
C ASN A 100 -11.66 -2.93 5.11
N GLY A 101 -10.74 -1.96 5.11
CA GLY A 101 -10.92 -0.68 5.78
C GLY A 101 -12.02 0.16 5.14
N SER A 102 -12.80 0.86 5.97
CA SER A 102 -13.89 1.73 5.47
C SER A 102 -13.40 2.90 4.62
N GLU A 103 -12.14 3.28 4.78
CA GLU A 103 -11.47 4.31 3.98
C GLU A 103 -11.30 3.95 2.51
N PHE A 104 -11.37 2.65 2.19
CA PHE A 104 -11.22 2.15 0.83
C PHE A 104 -12.55 1.89 0.11
N LEU A 105 -13.68 2.31 0.69
CA LEU A 105 -15.00 2.20 0.04
C LEU A 105 -15.09 2.93 -1.30
N GLY A 106 -14.26 3.95 -1.51
CA GLY A 106 -14.13 4.67 -2.79
C GLY A 106 -13.20 4.02 -3.82
N TYR A 107 -12.88 2.74 -3.70
CA TYR A 107 -11.91 2.05 -4.55
C TYR A 107 -12.18 2.18 -6.06
N LYS A 108 -13.43 2.37 -6.47
CA LYS A 108 -13.79 2.58 -7.89
C LYS A 108 -13.19 3.84 -8.49
N ASP A 109 -13.05 4.89 -7.68
CA ASP A 109 -12.37 6.11 -8.11
C ASP A 109 -10.85 5.87 -8.23
N ILE A 110 -10.25 5.09 -7.30
CA ILE A 110 -8.84 4.66 -7.42
C ILE A 110 -8.62 3.85 -8.71
N GLU A 111 -9.52 2.89 -9.02
CA GLU A 111 -9.46 2.11 -10.25
C GLU A 111 -9.49 3.00 -11.50
N LYS A 112 -10.38 3.99 -11.52
CA LYS A 112 -10.54 4.93 -12.62
C LYS A 112 -9.31 5.84 -12.79
N ASP A 113 -8.88 6.47 -11.69
CA ASP A 113 -7.84 7.51 -11.75
C ASP A 113 -6.45 6.92 -12.02
N LEU A 114 -6.18 5.71 -11.53
CA LEU A 114 -4.90 5.02 -11.72
C LEU A 114 -4.92 3.95 -12.84
N ASN A 115 -6.07 3.71 -13.45
CA ASN A 115 -6.26 2.67 -14.49
C ASN A 115 -5.72 1.30 -14.06
N LEU A 116 -6.12 0.86 -12.87
CA LEU A 116 -5.75 -0.43 -12.26
C LEU A 116 -6.99 -1.16 -11.76
N LYS A 117 -6.83 -2.38 -11.24
CA LYS A 117 -7.89 -3.13 -10.53
C LYS A 117 -7.58 -3.22 -9.04
N VAL A 118 -8.59 -2.95 -8.21
CA VAL A 118 -8.50 -3.11 -6.76
C VAL A 118 -9.01 -4.49 -6.35
N TYR A 119 -8.32 -5.12 -5.41
CA TYR A 119 -8.75 -6.37 -4.76
C TYR A 119 -8.67 -6.21 -3.24
N PHE A 120 -9.51 -6.92 -2.53
CA PHE A 120 -9.54 -6.89 -1.07
C PHE A 120 -9.10 -8.22 -0.50
N ALA A 121 -8.19 -8.15 0.48
CA ALA A 121 -7.77 -9.31 1.25
C ALA A 121 -8.93 -9.88 2.08
N ASP A 122 -8.87 -11.16 2.38
CA ASP A 122 -9.84 -11.77 3.27
C ASP A 122 -9.78 -11.15 4.67
N PRO A 123 -10.90 -11.04 5.36
CA PRO A 123 -10.89 -10.63 6.76
C PRO A 123 -9.97 -11.50 7.60
N HIS A 124 -9.23 -10.87 8.51
CA HIS A 124 -8.30 -11.56 9.43
C HIS A 124 -7.18 -12.36 8.74
N SER A 125 -6.80 -12.01 7.51
CA SER A 125 -5.78 -12.71 6.72
C SER A 125 -4.55 -11.82 6.43
N PRO A 126 -3.78 -11.37 7.45
CA PRO A 126 -2.65 -10.45 7.27
C PRO A 126 -1.55 -11.02 6.37
N TRP A 127 -1.38 -12.35 6.33
CA TRP A 127 -0.40 -13.00 5.46
C TRP A 127 -0.61 -12.75 3.97
N GLN A 128 -1.83 -12.41 3.54
CA GLN A 128 -2.13 -12.07 2.16
C GLN A 128 -1.52 -10.72 1.73
N ARG A 129 -1.11 -9.88 2.70
CA ARG A 129 -0.46 -8.58 2.52
C ARG A 129 0.86 -8.48 3.29
N GLY A 130 1.61 -9.56 3.37
CA GLY A 130 2.84 -9.66 4.17
C GLY A 130 3.95 -8.69 3.75
N SER A 131 3.89 -8.10 2.55
CA SER A 131 4.86 -7.08 2.13
C SER A 131 4.62 -5.75 2.84
N ASN A 132 3.36 -5.40 3.12
CA ASN A 132 3.00 -4.17 3.82
C ASN A 132 3.47 -4.14 5.27
N GLU A 133 3.35 -5.25 6.00
CA GLU A 133 3.75 -5.31 7.40
C GLU A 133 5.23 -4.91 7.57
N ASN A 134 6.11 -5.51 6.75
CA ASN A 134 7.53 -5.17 6.77
C ASN A 134 7.82 -3.70 6.41
N VAL A 135 7.08 -3.14 5.46
CA VAL A 135 7.27 -1.74 5.04
C VAL A 135 6.75 -0.79 6.10
N ASN A 136 5.62 -1.10 6.72
CA ASN A 136 5.05 -0.30 7.79
C ASN A 136 6.01 -0.22 9.00
N ASP A 137 6.69 -1.31 9.36
CA ASP A 137 7.70 -1.31 10.42
C ASP A 137 8.89 -0.41 10.07
N VAL A 138 9.33 -0.43 8.81
CA VAL A 138 10.40 0.47 8.35
C VAL A 138 9.95 1.94 8.42
N PHE A 139 8.73 2.27 7.98
CA PHE A 139 8.20 3.62 8.14
C PHE A 139 8.07 4.03 9.61
N ARG A 140 7.73 3.10 10.51
CA ARG A 140 7.65 3.37 11.96
C ARG A 140 8.99 3.69 12.61
N PHE A 141 10.09 3.26 12.02
CA PHE A 141 11.42 3.69 12.44
C PHE A 141 11.64 5.18 12.18
N PHE A 142 11.20 5.70 11.03
CA PHE A 142 11.33 7.12 10.67
C PHE A 142 10.20 7.99 11.25
N PHE A 143 9.01 7.43 11.37
CA PHE A 143 7.78 8.09 11.82
C PHE A 143 7.13 7.27 12.94
N PRO A 144 7.60 7.43 14.19
CA PRO A 144 7.10 6.66 15.33
C PRO A 144 5.59 6.88 15.56
N ARG A 145 5.00 6.03 16.39
CA ARG A 145 3.60 6.22 16.83
C ARG A 145 3.44 7.60 17.45
N GLY A 146 2.38 8.31 17.07
CA GLY A 146 2.15 9.68 17.51
C GLY A 146 2.74 10.77 16.61
N PHE A 147 3.51 10.42 15.60
CA PHE A 147 4.03 11.38 14.61
C PHE A 147 2.89 12.14 13.92
N ASP A 148 3.06 13.44 13.70
CA ASP A 148 2.08 14.28 13.00
C ASP A 148 2.40 14.31 11.50
N PHE A 149 1.73 13.48 10.71
CA PHE A 149 1.93 13.41 9.26
C PHE A 149 1.57 14.71 8.53
N ARG A 150 0.76 15.59 9.12
CA ARG A 150 0.42 16.89 8.52
C ARG A 150 1.64 17.83 8.47
N THR A 151 2.64 17.58 9.31
CA THR A 151 3.90 18.36 9.35
C THR A 151 5.00 17.73 8.50
N LEU A 152 4.75 16.56 7.89
CA LEU A 152 5.72 15.89 7.05
C LEU A 152 5.81 16.60 5.70
N SER A 153 6.98 17.21 5.43
CA SER A 153 7.23 17.82 4.11
C SER A 153 7.47 16.74 3.04
N ARG A 154 7.23 17.09 1.79
CA ARG A 154 7.43 16.19 0.66
C ARG A 154 8.90 15.78 0.54
N GLU A 155 9.84 16.72 0.70
CA GLU A 155 11.28 16.47 0.61
C GLU A 155 11.74 15.45 1.65
N ARG A 156 11.20 15.55 2.89
CA ARG A 156 11.52 14.58 3.95
C ARG A 156 10.94 13.20 3.65
N LEU A 157 9.72 13.14 3.10
CA LEU A 157 9.13 11.88 2.68
C LEU A 157 9.94 11.24 1.55
N ASP A 158 10.33 12.02 0.54
CA ASP A 158 11.14 11.55 -0.58
C ASP A 158 12.50 11.02 -0.13
N ALA A 159 13.17 11.71 0.79
CA ALA A 159 14.42 11.23 1.37
C ALA A 159 14.26 9.87 2.09
N VAL A 160 13.15 9.68 2.81
CA VAL A 160 12.84 8.39 3.44
C VAL A 160 12.52 7.31 2.41
N LEU A 161 11.76 7.64 1.36
CA LEU A 161 11.47 6.72 0.26
C LEU A 161 12.74 6.29 -0.47
N ASP A 162 13.67 7.21 -0.70
CA ASP A 162 14.98 6.92 -1.30
C ASP A 162 15.77 5.94 -0.44
N LEU A 163 15.83 6.15 0.87
CA LEU A 163 16.48 5.21 1.78
C LEU A 163 15.84 3.81 1.75
N ILE A 164 14.50 3.74 1.71
CA ILE A 164 13.75 2.48 1.68
C ILE A 164 13.97 1.75 0.34
N ASN A 165 13.91 2.46 -0.78
CA ASN A 165 13.96 1.89 -2.12
C ASN A 165 15.38 1.58 -2.60
N ASN A 166 16.40 2.20 -2.03
CA ASN A 166 17.81 1.88 -2.29
C ASN A 166 18.41 0.90 -1.27
N ARG A 167 17.63 0.48 -0.26
CA ARG A 167 18.09 -0.52 0.71
C ARG A 167 18.08 -1.94 0.11
N PRO A 168 19.21 -2.67 0.12
CA PRO A 168 19.27 -4.07 -0.32
C PRO A 168 18.26 -4.96 0.43
N ARG A 169 17.60 -5.86 -0.29
CA ARG A 169 16.60 -6.79 0.25
C ARG A 169 17.06 -8.23 0.07
N LYS A 170 17.04 -9.02 1.15
CA LYS A 170 17.38 -10.46 1.08
C LYS A 170 16.54 -11.21 0.03
N CYS A 171 15.25 -10.87 -0.09
CA CYS A 171 14.34 -11.49 -1.06
C CYS A 171 14.58 -11.06 -2.52
N LEU A 172 15.52 -10.15 -2.78
CA LEU A 172 15.97 -9.70 -4.09
C LEU A 172 17.48 -9.97 -4.28
N ASP A 173 18.00 -11.04 -3.67
CA ASP A 173 19.42 -11.42 -3.74
C ASP A 173 20.36 -10.28 -3.31
N PHE A 174 19.97 -9.56 -2.26
CA PHE A 174 20.69 -8.42 -1.68
C PHE A 174 20.90 -7.22 -2.62
N ILE A 175 20.12 -7.10 -3.68
CA ILE A 175 20.04 -5.86 -4.47
C ILE A 175 18.88 -4.98 -3.98
N SER A 176 18.93 -3.69 -4.31
CA SER A 176 17.88 -2.74 -3.93
C SER A 176 16.64 -2.89 -4.84
N PRO A 177 15.45 -2.47 -4.38
CA PRO A 177 14.25 -2.37 -5.24
C PRO A 177 14.47 -1.59 -6.53
N VAL A 178 15.20 -0.46 -6.47
CA VAL A 178 15.53 0.36 -7.65
C VAL A 178 16.43 -0.39 -8.62
N ASP A 179 17.52 -0.99 -8.12
CA ASP A 179 18.46 -1.73 -8.95
C ASP A 179 17.82 -2.98 -9.56
N PHE A 180 16.99 -3.68 -8.78
CA PHE A 180 16.24 -4.83 -9.27
C PHE A 180 15.33 -4.46 -10.44
N PHE A 181 14.57 -3.36 -10.31
CA PHE A 181 13.72 -2.87 -11.39
C PHE A 181 14.56 -2.49 -12.62
N ASN A 182 15.58 -1.64 -12.46
CA ASN A 182 16.43 -1.16 -13.55
C ASN A 182 17.12 -2.32 -14.31
N LYS A 183 17.66 -3.29 -13.57
CA LYS A 183 18.28 -4.49 -14.15
C LYS A 183 17.27 -5.31 -14.94
N THR A 184 16.06 -5.51 -14.42
CA THR A 184 15.01 -6.29 -15.08
C THR A 184 14.53 -5.61 -16.36
N VAL A 185 14.36 -4.28 -16.34
CA VAL A 185 14.00 -3.49 -17.52
C VAL A 185 15.10 -3.53 -18.57
N ALA A 186 16.35 -3.35 -18.17
CA ALA A 186 17.51 -3.40 -19.09
C ALA A 186 17.65 -4.76 -19.79
N LEU A 187 17.20 -5.84 -19.15
CA LEU A 187 17.19 -7.19 -19.74
C LEU A 187 15.96 -7.47 -20.62
N GLY A 188 15.06 -6.49 -20.81
CA GLY A 188 13.82 -6.67 -21.57
C GLY A 188 12.81 -7.63 -20.92
N LEU A 189 12.96 -7.94 -19.63
CA LEU A 189 12.11 -8.88 -18.87
C LEU A 189 10.88 -8.21 -18.26
N THR A 190 10.51 -7.02 -18.70
CA THR A 190 9.27 -6.32 -18.30
C THR A 190 8.14 -6.83 -19.19
N ILE A 191 7.20 -7.49 -18.60
CA ILE A 191 5.89 -7.80 -19.19
C ILE A 191 4.87 -6.88 -18.55
#